data_7fc3b1e7821fe2a2902ae40ba49d2b96
#
_entry.id   7fc3b1e7821fe2a2902ae40ba49d2b96
#
_cell.length_a   1.000
_cell.length_b   1.000
_cell.length_c   1.000
_cell.angle_alpha   90.00
_cell.angle_beta   90.00
_cell.angle_gamma   90.00
#
_symmetry.space_group_name_H-M   'P 1'
#
loop_
_entity.id
_entity.type
_entity.pdbx_description
1 polymer ?
#
loop_
_entity_poly.entity_id
_entity_poly.type
_entity_poly.pdbx_seq_one_letter_code
_entity_poly.pdbx_strand_id
1 'polypeptide(L)'
;MTEYLYKVLVVGNNRVGKTAFLERYINNSFSAQYKTTLGVDFQPKVIKYEYCTLRMQFWDIAGQDRVKVLTRNYYNGASACLIVFDITNSKSFEDVKEWKAEIDDKLGQIPTIVLANKQDLVDDISDPKKACVDDMDLDNLKDEIKATEVFHVSAKTGYQVKDSMQLLEKILMGVTIPRTSKGETSDKSIILDKTKTEPHYSRSCCLSFN
;
A
#
# COMPACT_ATOMS: atom_id res chain seq x y z
N MET A 1 4.31 -17.03 -20.98
CA MET A 1 4.07 -16.71 -19.54
C MET A 1 3.40 -15.35 -19.51
N THR A 2 2.23 -15.24 -18.90
CA THR A 2 1.48 -13.97 -18.85
C THR A 2 2.16 -12.99 -17.90
N GLU A 3 2.34 -11.73 -18.32
CA GLU A 3 2.88 -10.67 -17.49
C GLU A 3 1.77 -9.69 -17.10
N TYR A 4 1.67 -9.40 -15.81
CA TYR A 4 0.77 -8.41 -15.24
C TYR A 4 1.57 -7.23 -14.71
N LEU A 5 1.17 -6.02 -15.09
CA LEU A 5 1.80 -4.79 -14.64
C LEU A 5 0.80 -3.97 -13.85
N TYR A 6 1.14 -3.67 -12.60
CA TYR A 6 0.30 -2.86 -11.71
C TYR A 6 1.08 -1.69 -11.14
N LYS A 7 0.45 -0.54 -11.15
CA LYS A 7 0.92 0.66 -10.48
C LYS A 7 0.31 0.74 -9.09
N VAL A 8 1.14 0.93 -8.07
CA VAL A 8 0.74 1.05 -6.68
C VAL A 8 1.21 2.39 -6.14
N LEU A 9 0.29 3.21 -5.67
CA LEU A 9 0.62 4.46 -5.00
C LEU A 9 1.01 4.21 -3.55
N VAL A 10 2.00 4.97 -3.06
CA VAL A 10 2.39 4.96 -1.65
C VAL A 10 2.34 6.39 -1.14
N VAL A 11 1.35 6.68 -0.31
CA VAL A 11 1.04 8.02 0.19
C VAL A 11 1.03 8.07 1.72
N GLY A 12 0.96 9.26 2.27
CA GLY A 12 0.98 9.50 3.72
C GLY A 12 1.89 10.67 4.05
N ASN A 13 1.83 11.12 5.29
CA ASN A 13 2.55 12.30 5.74
C ASN A 13 4.08 12.15 5.63
N ASN A 14 4.77 13.27 5.81
CA ASN A 14 6.22 13.25 5.87
C ASN A 14 6.71 12.46 7.10
N ARG A 15 7.84 11.74 6.95
CA ARG A 15 8.51 10.96 8.02
C ARG A 15 7.71 9.79 8.61
N VAL A 16 6.58 9.40 8.02
CA VAL A 16 5.85 8.20 8.46
C VAL A 16 6.52 6.88 8.06
N GLY A 17 7.50 6.93 7.14
CA GLY A 17 8.31 5.78 6.77
C GLY A 17 7.87 5.07 5.49
N LYS A 18 7.23 5.76 4.54
CA LYS A 18 6.83 5.21 3.22
C LYS A 18 8.01 4.56 2.48
N THR A 19 9.05 5.35 2.23
CA THR A 19 10.28 4.89 1.57
C THR A 19 10.95 3.75 2.35
N ALA A 20 11.02 3.85 3.68
CA ALA A 20 11.60 2.80 4.51
C ALA A 20 10.82 1.49 4.45
N PHE A 21 9.48 1.56 4.36
CA PHE A 21 8.63 0.39 4.17
C PHE A 21 8.90 -0.28 2.81
N LEU A 22 8.98 0.49 1.74
CA LEU A 22 9.32 -0.03 0.41
C LEU A 22 10.72 -0.63 0.37
N GLU A 23 11.71 0.02 0.95
CA GLU A 23 13.08 -0.50 1.08
C GLU A 23 13.10 -1.84 1.84
N ARG A 24 12.35 -1.96 2.93
CA ARG A 24 12.21 -3.21 3.67
C ARG A 24 11.56 -4.29 2.80
N TYR A 25 10.48 -3.99 2.10
CA TYR A 25 9.79 -4.96 1.26
C TYR A 25 10.62 -5.39 0.05
N ILE A 26 11.24 -4.44 -0.66
CA ILE A 26 11.92 -4.71 -1.92
C ILE A 26 13.30 -5.31 -1.69
N ASN A 27 14.10 -4.72 -0.79
CA ASN A 27 15.51 -5.01 -0.60
C ASN A 27 15.82 -5.72 0.72
N ASN A 28 14.80 -5.96 1.57
CA ASN A 28 14.96 -6.46 2.93
C ASN A 28 15.98 -5.66 3.76
N SER A 29 16.05 -4.35 3.51
CA SER A 29 16.98 -3.43 4.16
C SER A 29 16.25 -2.33 4.91
N PHE A 30 16.91 -1.75 5.93
CA PHE A 30 16.42 -0.60 6.68
C PHE A 30 17.59 0.32 7.02
N SER A 31 17.42 1.60 6.79
CA SER A 31 18.36 2.61 7.23
C SER A 31 17.66 3.55 8.23
N ALA A 32 18.28 3.73 9.39
CA ALA A 32 17.82 4.72 10.38
C ALA A 32 18.11 6.17 9.92
N GLN A 33 19.00 6.34 8.93
CA GLN A 33 19.30 7.65 8.39
C GLN A 33 18.14 8.15 7.54
N TYR A 34 17.48 9.20 8.01
CA TYR A 34 16.41 9.84 7.26
C TYR A 34 16.95 10.54 6.01
N LYS A 35 16.41 10.15 4.86
CA LYS A 35 16.59 10.87 3.59
C LYS A 35 15.23 11.40 3.14
N THR A 36 15.17 12.70 2.88
CA THR A 36 13.93 13.30 2.36
C THR A 36 13.69 12.85 0.93
N THR A 37 12.52 12.27 0.66
CA THR A 37 12.07 12.01 -0.71
C THR A 37 11.67 13.33 -1.34
N LEU A 38 12.26 13.67 -2.50
CA LEU A 38 11.93 14.85 -3.27
C LEU A 38 11.02 14.46 -4.43
N GLY A 39 9.80 14.98 -4.44
CA GLY A 39 8.82 14.66 -5.49
C GLY A 39 8.29 13.24 -5.41
N VAL A 40 8.53 12.43 -6.43
CA VAL A 40 8.07 11.04 -6.52
C VAL A 40 9.25 10.14 -6.83
N ASP A 41 9.43 9.07 -6.04
CA ASP A 41 10.39 8.01 -6.32
C ASP A 41 9.67 6.79 -6.90
N PHE A 42 10.35 6.12 -7.81
CA PHE A 42 9.81 4.97 -8.54
C PHE A 42 10.61 3.71 -8.21
N GLN A 43 9.94 2.71 -7.62
CA GLN A 43 10.57 1.45 -7.23
C GLN A 43 9.84 0.25 -7.84
N PRO A 44 10.48 -0.52 -8.74
CA PRO A 44 9.88 -1.72 -9.30
C PRO A 44 10.12 -2.96 -8.44
N LYS A 45 9.14 -3.85 -8.40
CA LYS A 45 9.25 -5.21 -7.87
C LYS A 45 8.71 -6.22 -8.87
N VAL A 46 9.48 -7.27 -9.13
CA VAL A 46 9.07 -8.36 -10.00
C VAL A 46 8.96 -9.64 -9.19
N ILE A 47 7.81 -10.27 -9.24
CA ILE A 47 7.52 -11.54 -8.58
C ILE A 47 7.17 -12.56 -9.65
N LYS A 48 7.88 -13.67 -9.65
CA LYS A 48 7.65 -14.76 -10.60
C LYS A 48 6.84 -15.85 -9.91
N TYR A 49 5.68 -16.15 -10.44
CA TYR A 49 4.86 -17.30 -10.11
C TYR A 49 5.04 -18.38 -11.18
N GLU A 50 4.58 -19.59 -10.92
CA GLU A 50 4.71 -20.72 -11.84
C GLU A 50 4.09 -20.43 -13.23
N TYR A 51 2.95 -19.72 -13.25
CA TYR A 51 2.18 -19.48 -14.49
C TYR A 51 2.17 -18.02 -14.95
N CYS A 52 2.65 -17.09 -14.16
CA CYS A 52 2.66 -15.67 -14.49
C CYS A 52 3.78 -14.89 -13.82
N THR A 53 4.04 -13.70 -14.33
CA THR A 53 4.94 -12.72 -13.71
C THR A 53 4.13 -11.50 -13.31
N LEU A 54 4.23 -11.13 -12.04
CA LEU A 54 3.64 -9.92 -11.48
C LEU A 54 4.72 -8.83 -11.41
N ARG A 55 4.49 -7.72 -12.09
CA ARG A 55 5.34 -6.52 -12.02
C ARG A 55 4.59 -5.43 -11.28
N MET A 56 5.04 -5.05 -10.11
CA MET A 56 4.50 -3.92 -9.35
C MET A 56 5.43 -2.72 -9.47
N GLN A 57 4.85 -1.56 -9.76
CA GLN A 57 5.53 -0.28 -9.83
C GLN A 57 5.06 0.57 -8.65
N PHE A 58 5.91 0.72 -7.64
CA PHE A 58 5.61 1.57 -6.49
C PHE A 58 5.98 3.01 -6.78
N TRP A 59 5.04 3.90 -6.56
CA TRP A 59 5.18 5.34 -6.70
C TRP A 59 5.18 5.96 -5.30
N ASP A 60 6.37 6.13 -4.72
CA ASP A 60 6.57 6.74 -3.38
C ASP A 60 6.43 8.25 -3.51
N ILE A 61 5.30 8.77 -3.07
CA ILE A 61 4.98 10.19 -3.16
C ILE A 61 5.47 10.91 -1.90
N ALA A 62 6.26 11.98 -2.07
CA ALA A 62 6.77 12.77 -0.96
C ALA A 62 5.62 13.34 -0.11
N GLY A 63 5.68 13.14 1.21
CA GLY A 63 4.62 13.55 2.13
C GLY A 63 4.46 15.07 2.31
N GLN A 64 5.38 15.88 1.77
CA GLN A 64 5.29 17.35 1.78
C GLN A 64 4.48 17.92 0.60
N ASP A 65 4.25 17.14 -0.43
CA ASP A 65 3.71 17.61 -1.70
C ASP A 65 2.17 17.65 -1.77
N ARG A 66 1.46 17.53 -0.62
CA ARG A 66 -0.01 17.73 -0.54
C ARG A 66 -0.47 19.04 -1.20
N VAL A 67 0.40 20.05 -1.25
CA VAL A 67 -0.05 21.42 -1.48
C VAL A 67 0.19 21.92 -2.89
N LYS A 68 1.07 21.35 -3.70
CA LYS A 68 1.48 22.12 -4.90
C LYS A 68 1.60 21.41 -6.25
N VAL A 69 1.85 20.10 -6.37
CA VAL A 69 2.22 19.56 -7.70
C VAL A 69 1.87 18.09 -7.94
N LEU A 70 1.05 17.44 -7.14
CA LEU A 70 0.61 16.12 -7.55
C LEU A 70 -0.36 16.27 -8.72
N THR A 71 0.26 16.49 -9.88
CA THR A 71 -0.50 16.51 -11.13
C THR A 71 -1.26 15.19 -11.25
N ARG A 72 -2.46 15.26 -11.78
CA ARG A 72 -3.33 14.12 -12.09
C ARG A 72 -2.55 12.93 -12.71
N ASN A 73 -1.42 13.23 -13.35
CA ASN A 73 -0.53 12.24 -13.96
C ASN A 73 0.09 11.24 -12.98
N TYR A 74 0.36 11.60 -11.72
CA TYR A 74 0.92 10.66 -10.73
C TYR A 74 -0.12 9.66 -10.23
N TYR A 75 -1.39 10.02 -10.25
CA TYR A 75 -2.49 9.14 -9.83
C TYR A 75 -2.96 8.23 -10.97
N ASN A 76 -2.97 8.71 -12.21
CA ASN A 76 -3.52 7.99 -13.35
C ASN A 76 -2.96 6.58 -13.49
N GLY A 77 -3.86 5.62 -13.70
CA GLY A 77 -3.52 4.22 -13.91
C GLY A 77 -3.09 3.45 -12.68
N ALA A 78 -3.26 4.01 -11.47
CA ALA A 78 -3.01 3.27 -10.25
C ALA A 78 -4.06 2.18 -10.05
N SER A 79 -3.59 0.99 -9.70
CA SER A 79 -4.41 -0.22 -9.49
C SER A 79 -4.69 -0.44 -8.00
N ALA A 80 -3.88 0.13 -7.12
CA ALA A 80 -4.04 0.07 -5.67
C ALA A 80 -3.29 1.21 -4.98
N CYS A 81 -3.56 1.41 -3.70
CA CYS A 81 -2.92 2.41 -2.87
C CYS A 81 -2.51 1.83 -1.51
N LEU A 82 -1.32 2.23 -1.03
CA LEU A 82 -0.86 2.05 0.34
C LEU A 82 -0.88 3.42 1.02
N ILE A 83 -1.62 3.57 2.11
CA ILE A 83 -1.61 4.78 2.94
C ILE A 83 -0.82 4.46 4.20
N VAL A 84 0.30 5.14 4.41
CA VAL A 84 1.21 4.91 5.54
C VAL A 84 1.07 6.03 6.55
N PHE A 85 0.90 5.68 7.81
CA PHE A 85 0.98 6.62 8.92
C PHE A 85 1.91 6.10 10.03
N ASP A 86 2.34 6.98 10.92
CA ASP A 86 3.17 6.66 12.08
C ASP A 86 2.26 6.42 13.29
N ILE A 87 2.25 5.19 13.84
CA ILE A 87 1.37 4.79 14.94
C ILE A 87 1.58 5.62 16.23
N THR A 88 2.70 6.35 16.33
CA THR A 88 3.00 7.24 17.46
C THR A 88 2.63 8.70 17.18
N ASN A 89 2.03 9.01 16.02
CA ASN A 89 1.73 10.38 15.59
C ASN A 89 0.26 10.53 15.20
N SER A 90 -0.56 11.08 16.12
CA SER A 90 -2.01 11.27 15.93
C SER A 90 -2.34 12.09 14.69
N LYS A 91 -1.56 13.14 14.38
CA LYS A 91 -1.81 13.94 13.18
C LYS A 91 -1.69 13.12 11.91
N SER A 92 -0.71 12.20 11.83
CA SER A 92 -0.56 11.34 10.66
C SER A 92 -1.68 10.31 10.54
N PHE A 93 -2.30 9.90 11.65
CA PHE A 93 -3.48 9.05 11.67
C PHE A 93 -4.74 9.80 11.19
N GLU A 94 -5.01 10.98 11.75
CA GLU A 94 -6.12 11.82 11.34
C GLU A 94 -6.09 12.10 9.83
N ASP A 95 -4.89 12.37 9.29
CA ASP A 95 -4.68 12.69 7.89
C ASP A 95 -4.89 11.49 6.94
N VAL A 96 -5.01 10.24 7.43
CA VAL A 96 -5.33 9.07 6.59
C VAL A 96 -6.65 9.26 5.85
N LYS A 97 -7.66 9.85 6.49
CA LYS A 97 -8.96 10.12 5.89
C LYS A 97 -8.86 11.10 4.72
N GLU A 98 -8.04 12.14 4.89
CA GLU A 98 -7.82 13.11 3.82
C GLU A 98 -7.06 12.51 2.65
N TRP A 99 -6.04 11.67 2.91
CA TRP A 99 -5.35 10.93 1.85
C TRP A 99 -6.31 10.03 1.07
N LYS A 100 -7.17 9.30 1.78
CA LYS A 100 -8.16 8.43 1.14
C LYS A 100 -9.16 9.21 0.31
N ALA A 101 -9.68 10.32 0.84
CA ALA A 101 -10.61 11.18 0.11
C ALA A 101 -9.99 11.73 -1.18
N GLU A 102 -8.71 12.13 -1.14
CA GLU A 102 -7.97 12.59 -2.31
C GLU A 102 -7.80 11.49 -3.37
N ILE A 103 -7.49 10.26 -2.95
CA ILE A 103 -7.40 9.09 -3.84
C ILE A 103 -8.76 8.83 -4.51
N ASP A 104 -9.83 8.81 -3.72
CA ASP A 104 -11.19 8.53 -4.22
C ASP A 104 -11.70 9.60 -5.19
N ASP A 105 -11.36 10.88 -4.95
CA ASP A 105 -11.68 11.99 -5.85
C ASP A 105 -11.01 11.84 -7.22
N LYS A 106 -9.75 11.39 -7.25
CA LYS A 106 -8.96 11.32 -8.47
C LYS A 106 -9.09 10.02 -9.25
N LEU A 107 -9.31 8.91 -8.56
CA LEU A 107 -9.24 7.57 -9.13
C LEU A 107 -10.54 6.76 -8.96
N GLY A 108 -11.49 7.24 -8.16
CA GLY A 108 -12.57 6.42 -7.68
C GLY A 108 -12.09 5.40 -6.63
N GLN A 109 -12.96 4.45 -6.31
CA GLN A 109 -12.64 3.44 -5.31
C GLN A 109 -11.67 2.40 -5.86
N ILE A 110 -10.41 2.45 -5.43
CA ILE A 110 -9.41 1.42 -5.69
C ILE A 110 -9.06 0.68 -4.40
N PRO A 111 -8.57 -0.57 -4.46
CA PRO A 111 -8.07 -1.29 -3.30
C PRO A 111 -7.06 -0.44 -2.54
N THR A 112 -7.31 -0.26 -1.24
CA THR A 112 -6.49 0.59 -0.37
C THR A 112 -6.14 -0.18 0.90
N ILE A 113 -4.83 -0.33 1.17
CA ILE A 113 -4.32 -0.90 2.42
C ILE A 113 -3.73 0.24 3.26
N VAL A 114 -4.11 0.29 4.53
CA VAL A 114 -3.55 1.25 5.49
C VAL A 114 -2.46 0.55 6.31
N LEU A 115 -1.32 1.22 6.49
CA LEU A 115 -0.15 0.71 7.18
C LEU A 115 0.15 1.59 8.41
N ALA A 116 -0.19 1.10 9.60
CA ALA A 116 0.20 1.70 10.88
C ALA A 116 1.67 1.34 11.15
N ASN A 117 2.58 2.19 10.69
CA ASN A 117 4.01 1.92 10.70
C ASN A 117 4.66 2.34 12.03
N LYS A 118 5.87 1.83 12.26
CA LYS A 118 6.71 2.04 13.44
C LYS A 118 6.20 1.33 14.69
N GLN A 119 5.56 0.19 14.54
CA GLN A 119 5.12 -0.66 15.64
C GLN A 119 6.25 -0.97 16.62
N ASP A 120 7.49 -1.09 16.14
CA ASP A 120 8.69 -1.29 16.96
C ASP A 120 8.91 -0.20 18.05
N LEU A 121 8.39 1.01 17.86
CA LEU A 121 8.48 2.06 18.88
C LEU A 121 7.47 1.87 20.02
N VAL A 122 6.37 1.20 19.75
CA VAL A 122 5.36 0.86 20.76
C VAL A 122 5.76 -0.38 21.53
N ASP A 123 6.37 -1.33 20.85
CA ASP A 123 6.81 -2.61 21.42
C ASP A 123 8.17 -2.54 22.16
N ASP A 124 8.85 -1.39 22.08
CA ASP A 124 10.15 -1.19 22.74
C ASP A 124 10.00 -1.18 24.28
N ILE A 125 10.46 -2.25 24.93
CA ILE A 125 10.35 -2.43 26.38
C ILE A 125 11.20 -1.40 27.15
N SER A 126 12.28 -0.89 26.53
CA SER A 126 13.23 0.04 27.19
C SER A 126 12.74 1.48 27.18
N ASP A 127 12.05 1.89 26.14
CA ASP A 127 11.48 3.24 25.98
C ASP A 127 10.22 3.18 25.10
N PRO A 128 9.10 2.60 25.61
CA PRO A 128 7.90 2.42 24.83
C PRO A 128 7.25 3.77 24.55
N LYS A 129 7.12 4.11 23.27
CA LYS A 129 6.28 5.23 22.85
C LYS A 129 4.82 4.82 22.88
N LYS A 130 3.98 5.71 23.39
CA LYS A 130 2.55 5.45 23.40
C LYS A 130 2.02 5.44 21.96
N ALA A 131 1.30 4.38 21.59
CA ALA A 131 0.48 4.40 20.37
C ALA A 131 -0.57 5.52 20.49
N CYS A 132 -0.83 6.20 19.38
CA CYS A 132 -1.88 7.24 19.33
C CYS A 132 -3.26 6.69 19.07
N VAL A 133 -3.35 5.40 18.72
CA VAL A 133 -4.58 4.67 18.35
C VAL A 133 -4.50 3.25 18.90
N ASP A 134 -5.66 2.67 19.18
CA ASP A 134 -5.82 1.27 19.51
C ASP A 134 -6.40 0.46 18.32
N ASP A 135 -6.60 -0.84 18.50
CA ASP A 135 -7.13 -1.71 17.46
C ASP A 135 -8.58 -1.33 17.09
N MET A 136 -9.36 -0.82 18.06
CA MET A 136 -10.73 -0.39 17.81
C MET A 136 -10.77 0.87 16.93
N ASP A 137 -9.84 1.80 17.13
CA ASP A 137 -9.69 3.00 16.30
C ASP A 137 -9.34 2.61 14.86
N LEU A 138 -8.50 1.58 14.68
CA LEU A 138 -8.11 1.08 13.36
C LEU A 138 -9.25 0.35 12.66
N ASP A 139 -10.01 -0.47 13.38
CA ASP A 139 -11.21 -1.13 12.85
C ASP A 139 -12.26 -0.08 12.42
N ASN A 140 -12.52 0.93 13.25
CA ASN A 140 -13.41 2.04 12.92
C ASN A 140 -12.94 2.82 11.69
N LEU A 141 -11.63 3.14 11.64
CA LEU A 141 -11.05 3.82 10.48
C LEU A 141 -11.24 3.00 9.20
N LYS A 142 -10.95 1.68 9.27
CA LYS A 142 -11.09 0.77 8.13
C LYS A 142 -12.50 0.81 7.53
N ASP A 143 -13.51 0.73 8.39
CA ASP A 143 -14.91 0.74 7.97
C ASP A 143 -15.32 2.12 7.43
N GLU A 144 -14.93 3.20 8.09
CA GLU A 144 -15.26 4.57 7.69
C GLU A 144 -14.72 4.93 6.30
N ILE A 145 -13.45 4.65 6.05
CA ILE A 145 -12.81 4.96 4.77
C ILE A 145 -12.93 3.84 3.73
N LYS A 146 -13.59 2.73 4.08
CA LYS A 146 -13.71 1.54 3.24
C LYS A 146 -12.35 1.01 2.76
N ALA A 147 -11.38 1.00 3.66
CA ALA A 147 -10.10 0.39 3.37
C ALA A 147 -10.25 -1.13 3.20
N THR A 148 -9.44 -1.70 2.33
CA THR A 148 -9.43 -3.16 2.12
C THR A 148 -8.92 -3.86 3.36
N GLU A 149 -7.84 -3.34 3.98
CA GLU A 149 -7.28 -3.85 5.23
C GLU A 149 -6.41 -2.79 5.91
N VAL A 150 -6.19 -2.98 7.22
CA VAL A 150 -5.26 -2.19 8.04
C VAL A 150 -4.25 -3.14 8.68
N PHE A 151 -2.98 -2.80 8.65
CA PHE A 151 -1.90 -3.58 9.25
C PHE A 151 -1.07 -2.74 10.21
N HIS A 152 -0.75 -3.31 11.36
CA HIS A 152 0.39 -2.86 12.16
C HIS A 152 1.67 -3.34 11.48
N VAL A 153 2.58 -2.45 11.16
CA VAL A 153 3.83 -2.81 10.50
C VAL A 153 5.04 -2.12 11.13
N SER A 154 6.21 -2.71 10.94
CA SER A 154 7.46 -2.03 11.23
C SER A 154 8.42 -2.19 10.07
N ALA A 155 8.73 -1.10 9.40
CA ALA A 155 9.77 -1.06 8.38
C ALA A 155 11.16 -1.41 8.98
N LYS A 156 11.40 -1.09 10.26
CA LYS A 156 12.65 -1.37 10.96
C LYS A 156 12.85 -2.86 11.22
N THR A 157 11.86 -3.54 11.79
CA THR A 157 11.96 -4.97 12.15
C THR A 157 11.53 -5.90 11.02
N GLY A 158 10.70 -5.42 10.10
CA GLY A 158 10.06 -6.24 9.07
C GLY A 158 8.70 -6.83 9.51
N TYR A 159 8.22 -6.47 10.71
CA TYR A 159 6.96 -6.98 11.25
C TYR A 159 5.81 -6.69 10.27
N GLN A 160 5.07 -7.72 9.91
CA GLN A 160 3.93 -7.73 8.97
C GLN A 160 4.14 -7.04 7.60
N VAL A 161 5.37 -6.67 7.24
CA VAL A 161 5.66 -6.08 5.92
C VAL A 161 5.36 -7.09 4.81
N LYS A 162 5.79 -8.34 4.97
CA LYS A 162 5.54 -9.39 3.98
C LYS A 162 4.05 -9.73 3.88
N ASP A 163 3.35 -9.83 5.00
CA ASP A 163 1.94 -10.23 5.05
C ASP A 163 1.03 -9.19 4.39
N SER A 164 1.26 -7.90 4.69
CA SER A 164 0.53 -6.80 4.06
C SER A 164 0.73 -6.77 2.55
N MET A 165 1.93 -7.04 2.07
CA MET A 165 2.23 -7.05 0.65
C MET A 165 1.72 -8.30 -0.07
N GLN A 166 1.71 -9.46 0.58
CA GLN A 166 1.08 -10.68 0.04
C GLN A 166 -0.44 -10.51 -0.13
N LEU A 167 -1.09 -9.78 0.78
CA LEU A 167 -2.50 -9.42 0.60
C LEU A 167 -2.68 -8.55 -0.63
N LEU A 168 -1.85 -7.51 -0.80
CA LEU A 168 -1.89 -6.66 -1.98
C LEU A 168 -1.72 -7.46 -3.29
N GLU A 169 -0.76 -8.38 -3.32
CA GLU A 169 -0.51 -9.27 -4.46
C GLU A 169 -1.75 -10.10 -4.81
N LYS A 170 -2.39 -10.70 -3.80
CA LYS A 170 -3.63 -11.48 -3.98
C LYS A 170 -4.76 -10.63 -4.55
N ILE A 171 -4.94 -9.41 -4.03
CA ILE A 171 -5.96 -8.47 -4.51
C ILE A 171 -5.70 -8.12 -5.98
N LEU A 172 -4.47 -7.76 -6.33
CA LEU A 172 -4.10 -7.37 -7.69
C LEU A 172 -4.26 -8.52 -8.69
N MET A 173 -4.04 -9.75 -8.27
CA MET A 173 -4.25 -10.94 -9.10
C MET A 173 -5.72 -11.39 -9.17
N GLY A 174 -6.66 -10.67 -8.54
CA GLY A 174 -8.07 -11.01 -8.54
C GLY A 174 -8.43 -12.24 -7.71
N VAL A 175 -7.56 -12.65 -6.79
CA VAL A 175 -7.84 -13.75 -5.88
C VAL A 175 -8.86 -13.30 -4.84
N THR A 176 -10.06 -13.84 -4.90
CA THR A 176 -11.11 -13.53 -3.93
C THR A 176 -10.69 -14.01 -2.54
N ILE A 177 -10.56 -13.09 -1.60
CA ILE A 177 -10.24 -13.40 -0.20
C ILE A 177 -11.57 -13.61 0.52
N PRO A 178 -11.84 -14.80 1.10
CA PRO A 178 -12.98 -14.98 1.97
C PRO A 178 -12.83 -14.05 3.19
N ARG A 179 -13.86 -13.29 3.52
CA ARG A 179 -13.90 -12.56 4.80
C ARG A 179 -13.87 -13.59 5.92
N THR A 180 -12.75 -13.79 6.57
CA THR A 180 -12.66 -14.60 7.78
C THR A 180 -13.11 -13.75 8.96
N SER A 181 -14.29 -14.06 9.50
CA SER A 181 -14.60 -13.77 10.89
C SER A 181 -13.51 -14.40 11.77
N LYS A 182 -13.00 -13.63 12.73
CA LYS A 182 -11.90 -13.95 13.66
C LYS A 182 -11.79 -15.45 14.00
N GLY A 183 -10.61 -16.00 13.74
CA GLY A 183 -10.12 -17.28 14.32
C GLY A 183 -10.39 -18.50 13.48
N GLU A 184 -9.42 -18.88 12.65
CA GLU A 184 -8.97 -20.24 12.44
C GLU A 184 -7.93 -20.27 11.30
N THR A 185 -6.72 -20.66 11.64
CA THR A 185 -5.68 -21.00 10.67
C THR A 185 -6.02 -22.31 10.00
N SER A 186 -6.28 -22.31 8.71
CA SER A 186 -6.30 -23.54 7.93
C SER A 186 -5.69 -23.31 6.55
N ASP A 187 -4.55 -23.95 6.32
CA ASP A 187 -3.99 -24.17 5.00
C ASP A 187 -5.02 -24.86 4.10
N LYS A 188 -5.52 -24.16 3.11
CA LYS A 188 -6.17 -24.77 1.96
C LYS A 188 -5.62 -24.18 0.69
N SER A 189 -5.04 -25.03 -0.13
CA SER A 189 -4.59 -24.80 -1.49
C SER A 189 -5.67 -24.10 -2.32
N ILE A 190 -5.31 -22.94 -2.88
CA ILE A 190 -6.20 -22.10 -3.67
C ILE A 190 -6.17 -22.61 -5.11
N ILE A 191 -7.31 -23.10 -5.58
CA ILE A 191 -7.54 -23.45 -6.99
C ILE A 191 -7.92 -22.16 -7.72
N LEU A 192 -7.12 -21.78 -8.70
CA LEU A 192 -7.39 -20.64 -9.58
C LEU A 192 -8.60 -20.98 -10.49
N ASP A 193 -9.71 -20.30 -10.29
CA ASP A 193 -10.86 -20.37 -11.19
C ASP A 193 -10.57 -19.62 -12.49
N LYS A 194 -10.65 -20.34 -13.63
CA LYS A 194 -10.25 -19.88 -14.96
C LYS A 194 -11.29 -19.03 -15.69
N THR A 195 -12.37 -18.64 -15.03
CA THR A 195 -13.47 -17.96 -15.70
C THR A 195 -13.83 -16.64 -15.04
N LYS A 196 -13.10 -15.56 -15.33
CA LYS A 196 -13.68 -14.21 -15.43
C LYS A 196 -12.64 -13.15 -15.79
N THR A 197 -12.93 -12.51 -16.93
CA THR A 197 -12.67 -11.14 -17.35
C THR A 197 -11.24 -10.69 -17.58
N GLU A 198 -10.91 -10.58 -18.85
CA GLU A 198 -9.82 -9.74 -19.34
C GLU A 198 -10.00 -8.30 -18.86
N PRO A 199 -8.94 -7.64 -18.36
CA PRO A 199 -9.02 -6.20 -18.12
C PRO A 199 -9.17 -5.49 -19.46
N HIS A 200 -10.21 -4.69 -19.61
CA HIS A 200 -10.40 -3.78 -20.74
C HIS A 200 -9.21 -2.82 -20.85
N TYR A 201 -8.25 -3.18 -21.65
CA TYR A 201 -7.22 -2.27 -22.12
C TYR A 201 -7.80 -1.55 -23.35
N SER A 202 -8.34 -0.36 -23.13
CA SER A 202 -8.71 0.55 -24.19
C SER A 202 -7.46 0.93 -24.99
N ARG A 203 -7.26 0.27 -26.13
CA ARG A 203 -6.38 0.75 -27.19
C ARG A 203 -7.03 1.99 -27.78
N SER A 204 -6.54 3.16 -27.42
CA SER A 204 -6.70 4.34 -28.29
C SER A 204 -5.69 5.41 -27.89
N CYS A 205 -4.65 5.51 -28.68
CA CYS A 205 -3.92 6.73 -29.02
C CYS A 205 -2.76 6.39 -29.95
N CYS A 206 -3.10 6.00 -31.20
CA CYS A 206 -2.25 6.33 -32.33
C CYS A 206 -2.96 7.46 -33.06
N LEU A 207 -2.50 8.68 -32.90
CA LEU A 207 -2.81 9.78 -33.82
C LEU A 207 -1.50 10.31 -34.38
N SER A 208 -1.36 10.03 -35.64
CA SER A 208 -0.51 10.57 -36.67
C SER A 208 -0.25 12.07 -36.53
N PHE A 209 1.01 12.42 -36.61
CA PHE A 209 1.42 13.76 -37.06
C PHE A 209 1.55 13.75 -38.57
N ASN A 210 0.79 14.65 -39.20
CA ASN A 210 1.14 15.35 -40.43
C ASN A 210 1.49 16.79 -40.03
#